data_34f855f30af1fa417c80184b30d87baf
#
_entry.id   34f855f30af1fa417c80184b30d87baf
#
_cell.length_a   1.000
_cell.length_b   1.000
_cell.length_c   1.000
_cell.angle_alpha   90.00
_cell.angle_beta   90.00
_cell.angle_gamma   90.00
#
_symmetry.space_group_name_H-M   'P 1'
#
loop_
_entity.id
_entity.type
_entity.pdbx_description
1 polymer ?
#
loop_
_entity_poly.entity_id
_entity_poly.type
_entity_poly.pdbx_seq_one_letter_code
_entity_poly.pdbx_strand_id
1 'polypeptide(L)'
;LASEFDLIARYFTRPAPDGVLGVGDDCALFPVPPGQQVATSTDLLIEGRHFFPDVDPQALGHKALAVNLSDLAAMGARPVGCLLGLALPGVDEAWLAAFARGFQALADTHACPLIGGDTTRAPQGLLAISVTVFGAVAPGHALRR
;
A
#
# COMPACT_ATOMS: atom_id res chain seq x y z
N LEU A 1 -24.55 -8.51 -1.09
CA LEU A 1 -23.20 -8.66 -0.56
C LEU A 1 -22.20 -7.93 -1.47
N ALA A 2 -21.31 -7.15 -0.86
CA ALA A 2 -20.28 -6.47 -1.60
C ALA A 2 -19.26 -7.48 -2.15
N SER A 3 -18.91 -7.35 -3.43
CA SER A 3 -17.84 -8.11 -4.02
C SER A 3 -16.49 -7.49 -3.67
N GLU A 4 -15.40 -8.21 -3.95
CA GLU A 4 -14.05 -7.66 -3.80
C GLU A 4 -13.85 -6.41 -4.64
N PHE A 5 -14.37 -6.40 -5.87
CA PHE A 5 -14.30 -5.23 -6.76
C PHE A 5 -15.05 -4.04 -6.19
N ASP A 6 -16.22 -4.27 -5.58
CA ASP A 6 -17.00 -3.19 -4.96
C ASP A 6 -16.23 -2.58 -3.79
N LEU A 7 -15.57 -3.41 -2.99
CA LEU A 7 -14.77 -2.94 -1.86
C LEU A 7 -13.56 -2.14 -2.31
N ILE A 8 -12.86 -2.60 -3.33
CA ILE A 8 -11.72 -1.88 -3.89
C ILE A 8 -12.19 -0.52 -4.41
N ALA A 9 -13.28 -0.49 -5.18
CA ALA A 9 -13.81 0.75 -5.73
C ALA A 9 -14.22 1.72 -4.63
N ARG A 10 -14.86 1.22 -3.57
CA ARG A 10 -15.40 2.07 -2.50
C ARG A 10 -14.33 2.69 -1.62
N TYR A 11 -13.29 1.94 -1.26
CA TYR A 11 -12.35 2.35 -0.21
C TYR A 11 -10.95 2.68 -0.72
N PHE A 12 -10.55 2.17 -1.87
CA PHE A 12 -9.17 2.30 -2.35
C PHE A 12 -9.03 3.03 -3.67
N THR A 13 -10.12 3.24 -4.43
CA THR A 13 -10.02 3.98 -5.68
C THR A 13 -10.02 5.47 -5.41
N ARG A 14 -9.00 6.14 -5.94
CA ARG A 14 -8.87 7.60 -5.94
C ARG A 14 -8.41 8.06 -7.30
N PRO A 15 -8.65 9.33 -7.67
CA PRO A 15 -8.07 9.89 -8.87
C PRO A 15 -6.54 9.74 -8.84
N ALA A 16 -5.97 9.16 -9.88
CA ALA A 16 -4.52 9.02 -9.99
C ALA A 16 -3.89 10.37 -10.35
N PRO A 17 -2.62 10.62 -9.92
CA PRO A 17 -1.89 11.78 -10.37
C PRO A 17 -1.72 11.80 -11.89
N ASP A 18 -1.44 12.97 -12.46
CA ASP A 18 -1.18 13.11 -13.89
C ASP A 18 -0.04 12.19 -14.34
N GLY A 19 -0.25 11.50 -15.44
CA GLY A 19 0.73 10.55 -15.98
C GLY A 19 0.75 9.19 -15.31
N VAL A 20 -0.13 8.96 -14.33
CA VAL A 20 -0.22 7.69 -13.59
C VAL A 20 -1.50 6.96 -13.98
N LEU A 21 -1.37 5.68 -14.36
CA LEU A 21 -2.49 4.76 -14.44
C LEU A 21 -2.55 4.00 -13.12
N GLY A 22 -3.62 4.23 -12.35
CA GLY A 22 -3.76 3.70 -11.00
C GLY A 22 -4.70 2.51 -10.89
N VAL A 23 -5.36 2.43 -9.73
CA VAL A 23 -6.27 1.33 -9.38
C VAL A 23 -7.40 1.21 -10.41
N GLY A 24 -7.72 -0.03 -10.78
CA GLY A 24 -8.85 -0.35 -11.65
C GLY A 24 -8.46 -0.94 -13.01
N ASP A 25 -7.18 -1.10 -13.29
CA ASP A 25 -6.70 -1.73 -14.51
C ASP A 25 -5.80 -2.92 -14.19
N ASP A 26 -5.37 -3.65 -15.20
CA ASP A 26 -4.55 -4.86 -15.03
C ASP A 26 -3.18 -4.56 -14.41
N CYS A 27 -2.62 -3.42 -14.78
CA CYS A 27 -1.33 -2.96 -14.26
C CYS A 27 -1.41 -1.48 -13.92
N ALA A 28 -0.54 -1.06 -13.01
CA ALA A 28 -0.29 0.36 -12.80
C ALA A 28 0.81 0.85 -13.73
N LEU A 29 0.70 2.10 -14.17
CA LEU A 29 1.75 2.77 -14.93
C LEU A 29 2.09 4.07 -14.22
N PHE A 30 3.38 4.33 -14.02
CA PHE A 30 3.82 5.58 -13.42
C PHE A 30 5.16 6.01 -14.01
N PRO A 31 5.38 7.33 -14.20
CA PRO A 31 6.66 7.82 -14.69
C PRO A 31 7.70 7.87 -13.58
N VAL A 32 8.94 7.67 -13.96
CA VAL A 32 10.10 7.90 -13.10
C VAL A 32 10.90 9.05 -13.71
N PRO A 33 11.36 10.01 -12.90
CA PRO A 33 12.13 11.12 -13.45
C PRO A 33 13.33 10.63 -14.28
N PRO A 34 13.59 11.25 -15.43
CA PRO A 34 14.69 10.81 -16.31
C PRO A 34 16.02 10.72 -15.57
N GLY A 35 16.73 9.61 -15.78
CA GLY A 35 18.05 9.38 -15.19
C GLY A 35 18.03 8.96 -13.73
N GLN A 36 16.87 8.86 -13.08
CA GLN A 36 16.80 8.38 -11.71
C GLN A 36 16.62 6.87 -11.65
N GLN A 37 17.01 6.29 -10.51
CA GLN A 37 16.81 4.88 -10.23
C GLN A 37 15.53 4.67 -9.44
N VAL A 38 14.92 3.51 -9.60
CA VAL A 38 13.78 3.08 -8.80
C VAL A 38 14.26 2.31 -7.59
N ALA A 39 13.85 2.75 -6.42
CA ALA A 39 13.99 1.98 -5.18
C ALA A 39 12.64 1.31 -4.89
N THR A 40 12.67 0.04 -4.56
CA THR A 40 11.46 -0.70 -4.22
C THR A 40 11.69 -1.60 -3.03
N SER A 41 10.67 -1.74 -2.20
CA SER A 41 10.70 -2.61 -1.02
C SER A 41 9.30 -3.17 -0.80
N THR A 42 9.21 -4.36 -0.22
CA THR A 42 7.94 -4.98 0.12
C THR A 42 8.01 -5.57 1.52
N ASP A 43 6.90 -5.46 2.26
CA ASP A 43 6.75 -6.07 3.57
C ASP A 43 5.45 -6.86 3.64
N LEU A 44 5.49 -7.94 4.41
CA LEU A 44 4.34 -8.77 4.72
C LEU A 44 4.00 -8.63 6.19
N LEU A 45 2.72 -8.37 6.49
CA LEU A 45 2.21 -8.37 7.85
C LEU A 45 1.19 -9.50 7.98
N ILE A 46 1.42 -10.40 8.92
CA ILE A 46 0.59 -11.58 9.16
C ILE A 46 -0.02 -11.47 10.56
N GLU A 47 -1.34 -11.63 10.64
CA GLU A 47 -2.07 -11.67 11.90
C GLU A 47 -1.51 -12.75 12.83
N GLY A 48 -1.32 -12.40 14.09
CA GLY A 48 -0.72 -13.30 15.07
C GLY A 48 0.81 -13.31 15.07
N ARG A 49 1.43 -12.79 14.02
CA ARG A 49 2.88 -12.68 13.90
C ARG A 49 3.35 -11.23 14.04
N HIS A 50 2.71 -10.32 13.32
CA HIS A 50 3.14 -8.91 13.23
C HIS A 50 2.17 -7.97 13.92
N PHE A 51 0.94 -8.41 14.16
CA PHE A 51 -0.07 -7.65 14.86
C PHE A 51 -1.07 -8.61 15.51
N PHE A 52 -1.77 -8.11 16.53
CA PHE A 52 -2.81 -8.90 17.22
C PHE A 52 -4.13 -8.84 16.46
N PRO A 53 -4.99 -9.88 16.57
CA PRO A 53 -6.31 -9.88 15.91
C PRO A 53 -7.23 -8.72 16.29
N ASP A 54 -7.05 -8.16 17.51
CA ASP A 54 -7.85 -7.06 18.03
C ASP A 54 -7.24 -5.68 17.81
N VAL A 55 -6.20 -5.58 16.98
CA VAL A 55 -5.58 -4.30 16.66
C VAL A 55 -6.60 -3.35 16.03
N ASP A 56 -6.50 -2.06 16.34
CA ASP A 56 -7.30 -1.03 15.68
C ASP A 56 -6.99 -1.01 14.17
N PRO A 57 -7.99 -1.22 13.31
CA PRO A 57 -7.75 -1.30 11.88
C PRO A 57 -7.19 -0.01 11.27
N GLN A 58 -7.56 1.16 11.79
CA GLN A 58 -6.99 2.42 11.31
C GLN A 58 -5.48 2.50 11.63
N ALA A 59 -5.10 2.12 12.84
CA ALA A 59 -3.69 2.06 13.23
C ALA A 59 -2.92 1.02 12.41
N LEU A 60 -3.55 -0.10 12.08
CA LEU A 60 -2.94 -1.14 11.25
C LEU A 60 -2.71 -0.64 9.82
N GLY A 61 -3.69 0.08 9.24
CA GLY A 61 -3.53 0.69 7.92
C GLY A 61 -2.38 1.67 7.87
N HIS A 62 -2.24 2.50 8.89
CA HIS A 62 -1.11 3.42 9.04
C HIS A 62 0.22 2.64 9.11
N LYS A 63 0.30 1.66 9.98
CA LYS A 63 1.50 0.84 10.18
C LYS A 63 1.92 0.13 8.90
N ALA A 64 0.97 -0.44 8.17
CA ALA A 64 1.25 -1.20 6.96
C ALA A 64 2.01 -0.39 5.92
N LEU A 65 1.68 0.89 5.76
CA LEU A 65 2.40 1.77 4.86
C LEU A 65 3.65 2.37 5.49
N ALA A 66 3.59 2.73 6.78
CA ALA A 66 4.68 3.41 7.48
C ALA A 66 5.98 2.59 7.47
N VAL A 67 5.90 1.28 7.68
CA VAL A 67 7.09 0.42 7.68
C VAL A 67 7.80 0.43 6.32
N ASN A 68 7.04 0.51 5.23
CA ASN A 68 7.59 0.57 3.87
C ASN A 68 8.13 1.97 3.54
N LEU A 69 7.44 3.02 3.94
CA LEU A 69 7.93 4.39 3.74
C LEU A 69 9.24 4.61 4.51
N SER A 70 9.37 3.99 5.67
CA SER A 70 10.61 4.02 6.45
C SER A 70 11.78 3.43 5.67
N ASP A 71 11.57 2.35 4.93
CA ASP A 71 12.60 1.73 4.11
C ASP A 71 13.03 2.63 2.95
N LEU A 72 12.07 3.32 2.30
CA LEU A 72 12.40 4.31 1.27
C LEU A 72 13.20 5.48 1.85
N ALA A 73 12.78 5.98 3.01
CA ALA A 73 13.48 7.08 3.68
C ALA A 73 14.91 6.69 4.04
N ALA A 74 15.11 5.45 4.50
CA ALA A 74 16.45 4.93 4.83
C ALA A 74 17.37 4.90 3.62
N MET A 75 16.82 4.78 2.42
CA MET A 75 17.59 4.79 1.15
C MET A 75 17.70 6.19 0.56
N GLY A 76 17.10 7.20 1.16
CA GLY A 76 17.04 8.54 0.60
C GLY A 76 16.16 8.66 -0.63
N ALA A 77 15.24 7.72 -0.84
CA ALA A 77 14.35 7.70 -1.99
C ALA A 77 13.08 8.51 -1.73
N ARG A 78 12.61 9.23 -2.75
CA ARG A 78 11.35 9.95 -2.71
C ARG A 78 10.22 9.00 -3.11
N PRO A 79 9.15 8.86 -2.31
CA PRO A 79 8.04 7.99 -2.69
C PRO A 79 7.41 8.38 -4.03
N VAL A 80 7.01 7.39 -4.80
CA VAL A 80 6.33 7.58 -6.09
C VAL A 80 4.96 6.91 -6.09
N GLY A 81 4.83 5.76 -5.44
CA GLY A 81 3.58 5.04 -5.37
C GLY A 81 3.71 3.75 -4.58
N CYS A 82 2.58 3.11 -4.32
CA CYS A 82 2.57 1.84 -3.61
C CYS A 82 1.49 0.89 -4.15
N LEU A 83 1.69 -0.39 -3.86
CA LEU A 83 0.75 -1.47 -4.11
C LEU A 83 0.30 -2.05 -2.76
N LEU A 84 -0.95 -2.48 -2.68
CA LEU A 84 -1.51 -3.09 -1.48
C LEU A 84 -2.14 -4.43 -1.84
N GLY A 85 -1.65 -5.51 -1.26
CA GLY A 85 -2.26 -6.82 -1.32
C GLY A 85 -2.92 -7.15 0.00
N LEU A 86 -4.17 -7.60 -0.04
CA LEU A 86 -4.94 -8.00 1.14
C LEU A 86 -5.48 -9.41 0.96
N ALA A 87 -5.19 -10.29 1.92
CA ALA A 87 -5.87 -11.54 2.10
C ALA A 87 -6.78 -11.41 3.31
N LEU A 88 -8.10 -11.43 3.10
CA LEU A 88 -9.09 -11.15 4.13
C LEU A 88 -9.85 -12.42 4.51
N PRO A 89 -10.03 -12.68 5.82
CA PRO A 89 -10.82 -13.85 6.25
C PRO A 89 -12.29 -13.75 5.90
N GLY A 90 -12.79 -12.54 5.73
CA GLY A 90 -14.18 -12.27 5.36
C GLY A 90 -14.35 -10.81 5.00
N VAL A 91 -15.57 -10.43 4.65
CA VAL A 91 -15.89 -9.06 4.29
C VAL A 91 -16.45 -8.34 5.52
N ASP A 92 -15.66 -7.43 6.08
CA ASP A 92 -16.07 -6.52 7.15
C ASP A 92 -15.83 -5.09 6.64
N GLU A 93 -16.92 -4.45 6.21
CA GLU A 93 -16.82 -3.11 5.61
C GLU A 93 -16.34 -2.07 6.61
N ALA A 94 -16.77 -2.14 7.87
CA ALA A 94 -16.34 -1.19 8.90
C ALA A 94 -14.83 -1.31 9.16
N TRP A 95 -14.33 -2.52 9.24
CA TRP A 95 -12.91 -2.78 9.39
C TRP A 95 -12.13 -2.22 8.19
N LEU A 96 -12.58 -2.55 6.99
CA LEU A 96 -11.91 -2.15 5.76
C LEU A 96 -11.91 -0.63 5.58
N ALA A 97 -13.02 0.04 5.91
CA ALA A 97 -13.11 1.50 5.87
C ALA A 97 -12.11 2.15 6.82
N ALA A 98 -11.99 1.62 8.04
CA ALA A 98 -11.04 2.15 9.03
C ALA A 98 -9.59 1.91 8.60
N PHE A 99 -9.28 0.71 8.12
CA PHE A 99 -7.96 0.39 7.57
C PHE A 99 -7.59 1.34 6.42
N ALA A 100 -8.52 1.53 5.48
CA ALA A 100 -8.31 2.43 4.33
C ALA A 100 -8.08 3.88 4.78
N ARG A 101 -8.80 4.36 5.80
CA ARG A 101 -8.58 5.71 6.34
C ARG A 101 -7.15 5.89 6.85
N GLY A 102 -6.66 4.94 7.63
CA GLY A 102 -5.29 5.01 8.17
C GLY A 102 -4.24 4.93 7.07
N PHE A 103 -4.43 4.02 6.13
CA PHE A 103 -3.53 3.85 5.01
C PHE A 103 -3.49 5.10 4.12
N GLN A 104 -4.65 5.58 3.69
CA GLN A 104 -4.75 6.70 2.76
C GLN A 104 -4.32 8.03 3.37
N ALA A 105 -4.58 8.24 4.65
CA ALA A 105 -4.12 9.45 5.32
C ALA A 105 -2.59 9.56 5.28
N LEU A 106 -1.89 8.45 5.54
CA LEU A 106 -0.43 8.44 5.48
C LEU A 106 0.08 8.55 4.04
N ALA A 107 -0.59 7.87 3.10
CA ALA A 107 -0.27 7.96 1.68
C ALA A 107 -0.35 9.42 1.18
N ASP A 108 -1.40 10.13 1.57
CA ASP A 108 -1.58 11.53 1.20
C ASP A 108 -0.48 12.41 1.81
N THR A 109 -0.16 12.20 3.09
CA THR A 109 0.88 12.99 3.77
C THR A 109 2.23 12.88 3.08
N HIS A 110 2.57 11.71 2.55
CA HIS A 110 3.88 11.45 1.93
C HIS A 110 3.85 11.45 0.41
N ALA A 111 2.74 11.84 -0.20
CA ALA A 111 2.58 11.82 -1.65
C ALA A 111 2.99 10.47 -2.27
N CYS A 112 2.53 9.40 -1.61
CA CYS A 112 2.77 8.01 -2.05
C CYS A 112 1.43 7.37 -2.41
N PRO A 113 0.87 7.67 -3.60
CA PRO A 113 -0.46 7.19 -3.96
C PRO A 113 -0.51 5.67 -4.08
N LEU A 114 -1.63 5.09 -3.66
CA LEU A 114 -1.93 3.69 -3.94
C LEU A 114 -2.30 3.56 -5.42
N ILE A 115 -1.51 2.82 -6.17
CA ILE A 115 -1.64 2.72 -7.63
C ILE A 115 -2.07 1.34 -8.12
N GLY A 116 -2.14 0.36 -7.24
CA GLY A 116 -2.57 -0.98 -7.60
C GLY A 116 -2.51 -1.93 -6.42
N GLY A 117 -2.77 -3.19 -6.69
CA GLY A 117 -2.73 -4.23 -5.68
C GLY A 117 -3.68 -5.37 -5.99
N ASP A 118 -3.99 -6.13 -4.97
CA ASP A 118 -4.88 -7.28 -5.09
C ASP A 118 -5.61 -7.51 -3.77
N THR A 119 -6.84 -7.99 -3.84
CA THR A 119 -7.60 -8.39 -2.67
C THR A 119 -8.18 -9.76 -2.92
N THR A 120 -7.95 -10.67 -2.00
CA THR A 120 -8.48 -12.02 -2.09
C THR A 120 -9.07 -12.44 -0.75
N ARG A 121 -9.94 -13.44 -0.78
CA ARG A 121 -10.45 -14.04 0.44
C ARG A 121 -9.48 -15.12 0.91
N ALA A 122 -9.06 -15.03 2.17
CA ALA A 122 -8.24 -16.07 2.78
C ALA A 122 -9.14 -17.14 3.40
N PRO A 123 -9.11 -18.38 2.93
CA PRO A 123 -9.80 -19.46 3.63
C PRO A 123 -9.16 -19.65 5.00
N GLN A 124 -9.88 -20.09 6.00
CA GLN A 124 -9.36 -20.35 7.36
C GLN A 124 -9.05 -19.12 8.22
N GLY A 125 -9.53 -17.95 7.85
CA GLY A 125 -9.60 -16.82 8.75
C GLY A 125 -8.31 -16.06 9.02
N LEU A 126 -7.27 -16.22 8.23
CA LEU A 126 -6.02 -15.49 8.41
C LEU A 126 -5.99 -14.18 7.64
N LEU A 127 -5.72 -13.08 8.34
CA LEU A 127 -5.50 -11.78 7.70
C LEU A 127 -4.02 -11.61 7.36
N ALA A 128 -3.74 -11.31 6.10
CA ALA A 128 -2.40 -11.00 5.63
C ALA A 128 -2.40 -9.74 4.78
N ILE A 129 -1.38 -8.91 4.94
CA ILE A 129 -1.24 -7.64 4.26
C ILE A 129 0.14 -7.59 3.60
N SER A 130 0.18 -7.25 2.33
CA SER A 130 1.42 -7.01 1.60
C SER A 130 1.42 -5.60 1.06
N VAL A 131 2.45 -4.83 1.36
CA VAL A 131 2.63 -3.49 0.80
C VAL A 131 3.96 -3.46 0.07
N THR A 132 3.93 -2.98 -1.16
CA THR A 132 5.13 -2.72 -1.97
C THR A 132 5.18 -1.22 -2.26
N VAL A 133 6.32 -0.61 -2.02
CA VAL A 133 6.53 0.81 -2.30
C VAL A 133 7.54 0.99 -3.41
N PHE A 134 7.36 2.06 -4.17
CA PHE A 134 8.31 2.50 -5.20
C PHE A 134 8.73 3.92 -4.89
N GLY A 135 10.02 4.17 -5.00
CA GLY A 135 10.58 5.50 -4.84
C GLY A 135 11.59 5.79 -5.93
N ALA A 136 11.99 7.04 -6.03
CA ALA A 136 12.97 7.49 -7.00
C ALA A 136 14.16 8.10 -6.27
N VAL A 137 15.35 7.79 -6.73
CA VAL A 137 16.60 8.33 -6.19
C VAL A 137 17.56 8.64 -7.33
N ALA A 138 18.24 9.79 -7.24
CA ALA A 138 19.24 10.15 -8.24
C ALA A 138 20.40 9.15 -8.21
N PRO A 139 20.98 8.79 -9.37
CA PRO A 139 22.10 7.85 -9.42
C PRO A 139 23.25 8.30 -8.51
N GLY A 140 23.76 7.36 -7.71
CA GLY A 140 24.86 7.63 -6.78
C GLY A 140 24.44 8.33 -5.50
N HIS A 141 23.15 8.68 -5.32
CA HIS A 141 22.65 9.36 -4.13
C HIS A 141 21.92 8.41 -3.16
N ALA A 142 21.81 7.13 -3.49
CA ALA A 142 21.20 6.15 -2.60
C ALA A 142 22.02 6.01 -1.32
N LEU A 143 21.32 6.07 -0.18
CA LEU A 143 21.94 5.81 1.12
C LEU A 143 21.97 4.29 1.36
N ARG A 144 23.01 3.81 2.00
CA ARG A 144 23.17 2.39 2.31
C ARG A 144 23.55 2.20 3.76
N ARG A 145 23.25 1.01 4.27
CA ARG A 145 23.73 0.58 5.59
C ARG A 145 25.25 0.45 5.62
#